data_7f981425e88639ada98ff40c4f3573d0
#
_entry.id   7f981425e88639ada98ff40c4f3573d0
#
_cell.length_a   1.000
_cell.length_b   1.000
_cell.length_c   1.000
_cell.angle_alpha   90.00
_cell.angle_beta   90.00
_cell.angle_gamma   90.00
#
_symmetry.space_group_name_H-M   'P 1'
#
loop_
_entity.id
_entity.type
_entity.pdbx_description
1 polymer ?
#
loop_
_entity_poly.entity_id
_entity_poly.type
_entity_poly.pdbx_seq_one_letter_code
_entity_poly.pdbx_strand_id
1 'polypeptide(L)'
;MEVNPTKAGFSATKLGQIDRHLNDNYIQPNKISGCQVMVARHGVPAYFQSFGDMDRERSKPVADDTIFRIYSMTKPITSVALMMLFEEGRFQLNDPVYRFLPAWR
;
A
#
# COMPACT_ATOMS: atom_id res chain seq x y z
N MET A 1 8.91 10.79 -4.37
CA MET A 1 7.86 11.51 -3.56
C MET A 1 8.53 12.45 -2.57
N GLU A 2 8.03 13.69 -2.39
CA GLU A 2 8.55 14.61 -1.37
C GLU A 2 7.97 14.28 0.01
N VAL A 3 8.81 14.16 1.02
CA VAL A 3 8.41 13.87 2.40
C VAL A 3 8.78 15.02 3.33
N ASN A 4 7.91 15.32 4.29
CA ASN A 4 8.14 16.38 5.27
C ASN A 4 7.76 15.92 6.69
N PRO A 5 8.68 15.26 7.41
CA PRO A 5 8.44 14.77 8.77
C PRO A 5 7.97 15.87 9.73
N THR A 6 8.65 17.01 9.71
CA THR A 6 8.36 18.13 10.62
C THR A 6 6.96 18.67 10.44
N LYS A 7 6.53 18.90 9.19
CA LYS A 7 5.16 19.35 8.86
C LYS A 7 4.11 18.32 9.28
N ALA A 8 4.43 17.03 9.19
CA ALA A 8 3.57 15.96 9.64
C ALA A 8 3.58 15.74 11.16
N GLY A 9 4.40 16.48 11.93
CA GLY A 9 4.51 16.37 13.38
C GLY A 9 5.30 15.15 13.85
N PHE A 10 6.26 14.66 13.06
CA PHE A 10 7.14 13.55 13.40
C PHE A 10 8.60 14.01 13.59
N SER A 11 9.33 13.26 14.40
CA SER A 11 10.78 13.38 14.49
C SER A 11 11.43 12.56 13.37
N ALA A 12 12.18 13.18 12.48
CA ALA A 12 12.93 12.51 11.42
C ALA A 12 13.89 11.45 11.99
N THR A 13 14.57 11.76 13.11
CA THR A 13 15.48 10.83 13.78
C THR A 13 14.78 9.58 14.29
N LYS A 14 13.54 9.71 14.80
CA LYS A 14 12.76 8.55 15.26
C LYS A 14 12.24 7.73 14.08
N LEU A 15 11.84 8.38 12.99
CA LEU A 15 11.45 7.67 11.76
C LEU A 15 12.59 6.86 11.16
N GLY A 16 13.84 7.35 11.23
CA GLY A 16 15.02 6.60 10.80
C GLY A 16 15.30 5.30 11.60
N GLN A 17 14.62 5.07 12.73
CA GLN A 17 14.66 3.77 13.41
C GLN A 17 13.96 2.66 12.60
N ILE A 18 13.02 3.03 11.73
CA ILE A 18 12.34 2.10 10.81
C ILE A 18 13.38 1.47 9.88
N ASP A 19 14.29 2.26 9.32
CA ASP A 19 15.35 1.79 8.41
C ASP A 19 16.16 0.69 9.05
N ARG A 20 16.65 0.97 10.27
CA ARG A 20 17.46 0.04 11.05
C ARG A 20 16.68 -1.22 11.38
N HIS A 21 15.46 -1.07 11.89
CA HIS A 21 14.62 -2.20 12.27
C HIS A 21 14.35 -3.13 11.08
N LEU A 22 14.00 -2.58 9.92
CA LEU A 22 13.68 -3.37 8.73
C LEU A 22 14.93 -4.05 8.16
N ASN A 23 16.04 -3.32 8.06
CA ASN A 23 17.28 -3.89 7.57
C ASN A 23 17.79 -5.02 8.48
N ASP A 24 17.95 -4.76 9.78
CA ASP A 24 18.59 -5.69 10.71
C ASP A 24 17.73 -6.94 10.98
N ASN A 25 16.39 -6.79 11.00
CA ASN A 25 15.51 -7.89 11.41
C ASN A 25 14.83 -8.63 10.28
N TYR A 26 14.78 -8.05 9.05
CA TYR A 26 14.01 -8.64 7.95
C TYR A 26 14.79 -8.77 6.64
N ILE A 27 15.51 -7.72 6.22
CA ILE A 27 16.20 -7.72 4.94
C ILE A 27 17.52 -8.49 5.01
N GLN A 28 18.43 -8.09 5.91
CA GLN A 28 19.73 -8.78 6.06
C GLN A 28 19.59 -10.26 6.42
N PRO A 29 18.69 -10.66 7.35
CA PRO A 29 18.46 -12.07 7.61
C PRO A 29 17.66 -12.81 6.54
N ASN A 30 17.35 -12.17 5.41
CA ASN A 30 16.59 -12.75 4.30
C ASN A 30 15.18 -13.26 4.65
N LYS A 31 14.53 -12.72 5.68
CA LYS A 31 13.17 -13.11 6.06
C LYS A 31 12.12 -12.66 5.04
N ILE A 32 12.33 -11.51 4.42
CA ILE A 32 11.52 -11.00 3.29
C ILE A 32 12.46 -10.56 2.16
N SER A 33 11.96 -10.57 0.93
CA SER A 33 12.74 -10.15 -0.23
C SER A 33 12.98 -8.65 -0.22
N GLY A 34 11.91 -7.89 -0.05
CA GLY A 34 11.94 -6.45 0.01
C GLY A 34 10.62 -5.92 0.55
N CYS A 35 10.60 -4.65 0.88
CA CYS A 35 9.40 -3.95 1.31
C CYS A 35 9.47 -2.47 0.98
N GLN A 36 8.31 -1.83 1.00
CA GLN A 36 8.18 -0.38 0.88
C GLN A 36 7.31 0.12 2.02
N VAL A 37 7.74 1.17 2.70
CA VAL A 37 7.04 1.73 3.84
C VAL A 37 6.75 3.20 3.62
N MET A 38 5.50 3.58 3.85
CA MET A 38 5.05 4.95 3.85
C MET A 38 4.40 5.29 5.19
N VAL A 39 4.76 6.43 5.77
CA VAL A 39 4.08 7.03 6.91
C VAL A 39 3.57 8.40 6.50
N ALA A 40 2.28 8.64 6.70
CA ALA A 40 1.67 9.94 6.44
C ALA A 40 0.76 10.35 7.60
N ARG A 41 0.61 11.66 7.80
CA ARG A 41 -0.30 12.23 8.79
C ARG A 41 -0.87 13.55 8.27
N HIS A 42 -2.18 13.75 8.44
CA HIS A 42 -2.90 14.93 7.95
C HIS A 42 -2.67 15.20 6.46
N GLY A 43 -2.61 14.14 5.63
CA GLY A 43 -2.34 14.24 4.20
C GLY A 43 -0.89 14.59 3.83
N VAL A 44 0.03 14.69 4.81
CA VAL A 44 1.45 15.00 4.58
C VAL A 44 2.29 13.73 4.70
N PRO A 45 2.96 13.27 3.62
CA PRO A 45 3.94 12.19 3.72
C PRO A 45 5.11 12.60 4.64
N ALA A 46 5.36 11.79 5.66
CA ALA A 46 6.43 12.01 6.64
C ALA A 46 7.65 11.13 6.38
N TYR A 47 7.42 9.97 5.77
CA TYR A 47 8.44 8.96 5.52
C TYR A 47 8.01 8.10 4.34
N PHE A 48 8.94 7.82 3.43
CA PHE A 48 8.75 6.90 2.32
C PHE A 48 10.08 6.28 1.95
N GLN A 49 10.22 4.98 2.13
CA GLN A 49 11.47 4.25 1.87
C GLN A 49 11.20 2.85 1.31
N SER A 50 12.10 2.41 0.45
CA SER A 50 12.11 1.09 -0.17
C SER A 50 13.34 0.32 0.30
N PHE A 51 13.20 -0.99 0.56
CA PHE A 51 14.25 -1.85 1.10
C PHE A 51 14.30 -3.19 0.37
N GLY A 52 15.51 -3.75 0.21
CA GLY A 52 15.74 -5.06 -0.37
C GLY A 52 15.40 -5.14 -1.86
N ASP A 53 15.09 -6.34 -2.33
CA ASP A 53 14.91 -6.66 -3.75
C ASP A 53 13.46 -7.02 -4.07
N MET A 54 12.96 -6.50 -5.20
CA MET A 54 11.73 -6.97 -5.84
C MET A 54 11.95 -8.32 -6.55
N ASP A 55 13.20 -8.60 -6.96
CA ASP A 55 13.62 -9.85 -7.59
C ASP A 55 15.05 -10.18 -7.14
N ARG A 56 15.18 -11.13 -6.22
CA ARG A 56 16.47 -11.55 -5.68
C ARG A 56 17.35 -12.24 -6.71
N GLU A 57 16.77 -13.06 -7.58
CA GLU A 57 17.51 -13.84 -8.57
C GLU A 57 18.23 -12.92 -9.56
N ARG A 58 17.62 -11.79 -9.87
CA ARG A 58 18.16 -10.78 -10.79
C ARG A 58 18.80 -9.59 -10.07
N SER A 59 18.91 -9.62 -8.74
CA SER A 59 19.41 -8.51 -7.91
C SER A 59 18.75 -7.18 -8.24
N LYS A 60 17.42 -7.21 -8.43
CA LYS A 60 16.63 -6.04 -8.81
C LYS A 60 16.04 -5.38 -7.56
N PRO A 61 16.51 -4.17 -7.18
CA PRO A 61 16.04 -3.55 -5.95
C PRO A 61 14.57 -3.14 -6.02
N VAL A 62 13.92 -3.04 -4.86
CA VAL A 62 12.63 -2.36 -4.73
C VAL A 62 12.82 -0.89 -5.04
N ALA A 63 12.04 -0.36 -5.95
CA ALA A 63 12.01 1.05 -6.34
C ALA A 63 10.67 1.70 -5.96
N ASP A 64 10.59 3.04 -6.03
CA ASP A 64 9.38 3.78 -5.65
C ASP A 64 8.15 3.40 -6.47
N ASP A 65 8.35 2.94 -7.70
CA ASP A 65 7.32 2.52 -8.64
C ASP A 65 7.13 0.99 -8.71
N THR A 66 7.72 0.24 -7.80
CA THR A 66 7.56 -1.22 -7.75
C THR A 66 6.09 -1.60 -7.51
N ILE A 67 5.58 -2.48 -8.37
CA ILE A 67 4.21 -3.00 -8.26
C ILE A 67 4.17 -4.16 -7.27
N PHE A 68 3.35 -4.03 -6.22
CA PHE A 68 3.12 -5.05 -5.23
C PHE A 68 1.78 -5.76 -5.46
N ARG A 69 1.78 -7.09 -5.33
CA ARG A 69 0.55 -7.86 -5.27
C ARG A 69 -0.05 -7.74 -3.87
N ILE A 70 -1.16 -7.05 -3.74
CA ILE A 70 -1.76 -6.70 -2.44
C ILE A 70 -2.84 -7.67 -1.96
N TYR A 71 -3.12 -8.74 -2.71
CA TYR A 71 -4.08 -9.80 -2.39
C TYR A 71 -5.43 -9.23 -1.90
N SER A 72 -5.91 -9.65 -0.72
CA SER A 72 -7.22 -9.23 -0.19
C SER A 72 -7.33 -7.74 0.15
N MET A 73 -6.23 -7.01 0.23
CA MET A 73 -6.26 -5.54 0.33
C MET A 73 -6.83 -4.87 -0.92
N THR A 74 -7.00 -5.62 -2.01
CA THR A 74 -7.74 -5.19 -3.20
C THR A 74 -9.24 -4.96 -2.90
N LYS A 75 -9.82 -5.71 -1.93
CA LYS A 75 -11.25 -5.63 -1.60
C LYS A 75 -11.73 -4.22 -1.22
N PRO A 76 -11.10 -3.53 -0.26
CA PRO A 76 -11.53 -2.17 0.08
C PRO A 76 -11.42 -1.20 -1.10
N ILE A 77 -10.41 -1.33 -1.96
CA ILE A 77 -10.26 -0.47 -3.15
C ILE A 77 -11.40 -0.71 -4.13
N THR A 78 -11.71 -1.99 -4.42
CA THR A 78 -12.83 -2.36 -5.29
C THR A 78 -14.17 -1.92 -4.68
N SER A 79 -14.33 -2.06 -3.36
CA SER A 79 -15.55 -1.64 -2.65
C SER A 79 -15.75 -0.12 -2.74
N VAL A 80 -14.69 0.68 -2.60
CA VAL A 80 -14.79 2.13 -2.77
C VAL A 80 -15.21 2.48 -4.19
N ALA A 81 -14.63 1.85 -5.21
CA ALA A 81 -15.03 2.07 -6.61
C ALA A 81 -16.51 1.72 -6.84
N LEU A 82 -16.99 0.63 -6.23
CA LEU A 82 -18.40 0.25 -6.31
C LEU A 82 -19.30 1.28 -5.58
N MET A 83 -18.89 1.77 -4.41
CA MET A 83 -19.65 2.76 -3.66
C MET A 83 -19.73 4.11 -4.38
N MET A 84 -18.76 4.48 -5.21
CA MET A 84 -18.88 5.64 -6.10
C MET A 84 -20.05 5.50 -7.07
N LEU A 85 -20.28 4.31 -7.62
CA LEU A 85 -21.44 4.02 -8.48
C LEU A 85 -22.76 4.02 -7.68
N PHE A 86 -22.71 3.59 -6.41
CA PHE A 86 -23.86 3.68 -5.51
C PHE A 86 -24.25 5.15 -5.25
N GLU A 87 -23.29 6.03 -4.99
CA GLU A 87 -23.52 7.48 -4.81
C GLU A 87 -24.12 8.14 -6.07
N GLU A 88 -23.80 7.62 -7.26
CA GLU A 88 -24.42 8.02 -8.53
C GLU A 88 -25.83 7.42 -8.75
N GLY A 89 -26.33 6.62 -7.82
CA GLY A 89 -27.64 5.96 -7.92
C GLY A 89 -27.72 4.84 -8.97
N ARG A 90 -26.59 4.25 -9.36
CA ARG A 90 -26.55 3.19 -10.38
C ARG A 90 -27.13 1.87 -9.90
N PHE A 91 -27.09 1.62 -8.60
CA PHE A 91 -27.66 0.41 -7.97
C PHE A 91 -28.01 0.70 -6.50
N GLN A 92 -28.73 -0.26 -5.89
CA GLN A 92 -29.01 -0.29 -4.46
C GLN A 92 -28.23 -1.43 -3.80
N LEU A 93 -27.88 -1.30 -2.51
CA LEU A 93 -27.08 -2.32 -1.81
C LEU A 93 -27.80 -3.68 -1.69
N ASN A 94 -29.13 -3.70 -1.77
CA ASN A 94 -29.96 -4.91 -1.76
C ASN A 94 -30.33 -5.41 -3.16
N ASP A 95 -29.84 -4.78 -4.23
CA ASP A 95 -30.04 -5.30 -5.58
C ASP A 95 -29.35 -6.65 -5.71
N PRO A 96 -30.03 -7.66 -6.27
CA PRO A 96 -29.42 -8.96 -6.48
C PRO A 96 -28.36 -8.90 -7.58
N VAL A 97 -27.24 -9.57 -7.38
CA VAL A 97 -26.08 -9.57 -8.32
C VAL A 97 -26.50 -10.01 -9.73
N TYR A 98 -27.41 -10.97 -9.87
CA TYR A 98 -27.86 -11.46 -11.16
C TYR A 98 -28.58 -10.40 -12.02
N ARG A 99 -29.01 -9.27 -11.42
CA ARG A 99 -29.57 -8.14 -12.17
C ARG A 99 -28.52 -7.53 -13.11
N PHE A 100 -27.27 -7.54 -12.70
CA PHE A 100 -26.14 -6.99 -13.45
C PHE A 100 -25.30 -8.07 -14.14
N LEU A 101 -25.27 -9.26 -13.56
CA LEU A 101 -24.53 -10.43 -14.04
C LEU A 101 -25.48 -11.62 -14.13
N PRO A 102 -26.29 -11.76 -15.23
CA PRO A 102 -27.32 -12.79 -15.33
C PRO A 102 -26.83 -14.24 -15.14
N ALA A 103 -25.56 -14.52 -15.44
CA ALA A 103 -24.95 -15.83 -15.25
C ALA A 103 -24.83 -16.26 -13.76
N TRP A 104 -25.13 -15.37 -12.82
CA TRP A 104 -25.08 -15.63 -11.36
C TRP A 104 -26.46 -15.94 -10.75
N ARG A 105 -27.43 -16.27 -11.58
CA ARG A 105 -28.79 -16.62 -11.19
C ARG A 105 -28.90 -18.08 -10.78
#